data_244ebe3aa0d32174b02f04ece4440285
#
_entry.id   244ebe3aa0d32174b02f04ece4440285
#
_cell.length_a   1.000
_cell.length_b   1.000
_cell.length_c   1.000
_cell.angle_alpha   90.00
_cell.angle_beta   90.00
_cell.angle_gamma   90.00
#
_symmetry.space_group_name_H-M   'P 1'
#
loop_
_entity.id
_entity.type
_entity.pdbx_description
1 polymer ?
#
loop_
_entity_poly.entity_id
_entity_poly.type
_entity_poly.pdbx_seq_one_letter_code
_entity_poly.pdbx_strand_id
1 'polypeptide(L)'
;MKALYNITYGLFVLTAKDTRPNGCIINTLMQVTSEPTQISITINKNNFTTDIIKKTGAFSVSILDQTTEFEIIKRFGFASGKTTNKFENFDGFEIANNGIPYITKNTNSYLSAKVVSATDVGTHITFVAEVLEDVVLNNNQPLTYAYYLKHIKPQPQASNKNAYVCRICGYVHEADTLEKDFVCPICKHGATDFELKTKEKPQENKPKTYSCPICGYKETSTTPVEKCIICGARMTEE
;
A
#
# COMPACT_ATOMS: atom_id res chain seq x y z
N MET A 1 -0.07 -15.08 -12.56
CA MET A 1 0.35 -15.58 -11.22
C MET A 1 -0.57 -14.96 -10.16
N LYS A 2 -1.74 -15.57 -9.91
CA LYS A 2 -2.75 -14.99 -8.98
C LYS A 2 -2.42 -15.23 -7.49
N ALA A 3 -1.69 -16.29 -7.14
CA ALA A 3 -1.37 -16.62 -5.75
C ALA A 3 -0.50 -15.58 -5.03
N LEU A 4 0.36 -14.86 -5.73
CA LEU A 4 1.20 -13.80 -5.16
C LEU A 4 0.39 -12.63 -4.57
N TYR A 5 -0.84 -12.39 -5.05
CA TYR A 5 -1.71 -11.34 -4.51
C TYR A 5 -2.31 -11.71 -3.14
N ASN A 6 -2.19 -12.98 -2.71
CA ASN A 6 -2.65 -13.43 -1.39
C ASN A 6 -1.57 -13.29 -0.31
N ILE A 7 -0.35 -12.84 -0.66
CA ILE A 7 0.68 -12.54 0.34
C ILE A 7 0.26 -11.28 1.09
N THR A 8 0.27 -11.36 2.42
CA THR A 8 -0.02 -10.22 3.29
C THR A 8 1.23 -9.36 3.49
N TYR A 9 1.05 -8.05 3.38
CA TYR A 9 2.11 -7.07 3.57
C TYR A 9 1.66 -5.96 4.52
N GLY A 10 2.58 -5.43 5.30
CA GLY A 10 2.44 -4.12 5.93
C GLY A 10 2.66 -2.98 4.93
N LEU A 11 2.64 -1.75 5.41
CA LEU A 11 3.03 -0.58 4.64
C LEU A 11 3.89 0.35 5.50
N PHE A 12 5.04 0.76 4.97
CA PHE A 12 6.11 1.38 5.73
C PHE A 12 6.70 2.56 4.96
N VAL A 13 7.21 3.55 5.71
CA VAL A 13 8.13 4.55 5.14
C VAL A 13 9.55 4.16 5.50
N LEU A 14 10.33 3.78 4.51
CA LEU A 14 11.77 3.55 4.63
C LEU A 14 12.50 4.87 4.39
N THR A 15 13.40 5.23 5.27
CA THR A 15 14.21 6.44 5.21
C THR A 15 15.70 6.14 5.29
N ALA A 16 16.49 6.93 4.61
CA ALA A 16 17.95 6.89 4.67
C ALA A 16 18.51 8.31 4.47
N LYS A 17 19.73 8.56 4.92
CA LYS A 17 20.36 9.87 4.85
C LYS A 17 21.82 9.74 4.46
N ASP A 18 22.24 10.54 3.48
CA ASP A 18 23.63 10.85 3.15
C ASP A 18 23.80 12.37 3.36
N THR A 19 24.00 13.14 2.32
CA THR A 19 24.04 14.62 2.41
C THR A 19 22.69 15.24 2.77
N ARG A 20 21.59 14.62 2.31
CA ARG A 20 20.21 14.97 2.66
C ARG A 20 19.40 13.71 2.90
N PRO A 21 18.34 13.79 3.70
CA PRO A 21 17.43 12.66 3.89
C PRO A 21 16.61 12.38 2.64
N ASN A 22 16.26 11.13 2.45
CA ASN A 22 15.25 10.69 1.51
C ASN A 22 14.46 9.53 2.09
N GLY A 23 13.26 9.29 1.55
CA GLY A 23 12.43 8.17 1.95
C GLY A 23 11.59 7.64 0.79
N CYS A 24 11.09 6.43 0.96
CA CYS A 24 10.14 5.80 0.03
C CYS A 24 9.19 4.87 0.76
N ILE A 25 8.05 4.59 0.13
CA ILE A 25 7.13 3.55 0.59
C ILE A 25 7.69 2.18 0.22
N ILE A 26 7.67 1.25 1.17
CA ILE A 26 7.90 -0.17 0.98
C ILE A 26 6.79 -1.00 1.64
N ASN A 27 6.66 -2.25 1.21
CA ASN A 27 5.74 -3.23 1.80
C ASN A 27 6.45 -4.52 2.23
N THR A 28 7.77 -4.57 2.14
CA THR A 28 8.60 -5.77 2.28
C THR A 28 9.50 -5.72 3.50
N LEU A 29 8.97 -5.32 4.64
CA LEU A 29 9.67 -5.40 5.93
C LEU A 29 9.22 -6.66 6.67
N MET A 30 10.18 -7.44 7.18
CA MET A 30 9.93 -8.55 8.08
C MET A 30 11.09 -8.82 9.02
N GLN A 31 10.82 -9.31 10.22
CA GLN A 31 11.83 -9.83 11.11
C GLN A 31 12.35 -11.18 10.57
N VAL A 32 13.65 -11.41 10.58
CA VAL A 32 14.28 -12.63 10.06
C VAL A 32 14.99 -13.45 11.14
N THR A 33 15.42 -12.82 12.23
CA THR A 33 15.96 -13.50 13.40
C THR A 33 15.76 -12.64 14.65
N SER A 34 15.76 -13.28 15.83
CA SER A 34 15.56 -12.63 17.11
C SER A 34 16.85 -12.42 17.90
N GLU A 35 17.91 -13.18 17.63
CA GLU A 35 19.21 -13.05 18.32
C GLU A 35 20.36 -13.29 17.34
N PRO A 36 21.10 -12.25 16.91
CA PRO A 36 20.71 -10.84 17.12
C PRO A 36 19.41 -10.49 16.41
N THR A 37 18.70 -9.48 16.91
CA THR A 37 17.47 -9.03 16.24
C THR A 37 17.77 -8.43 14.89
N GLN A 38 17.29 -9.06 13.84
CA GLN A 38 17.49 -8.62 12.46
C GLN A 38 16.19 -8.57 11.69
N ILE A 39 16.14 -7.62 10.76
CA ILE A 39 15.03 -7.43 9.82
C ILE A 39 15.53 -7.51 8.40
N SER A 40 14.66 -7.87 7.48
CA SER A 40 14.91 -7.74 6.04
C SER A 40 13.97 -6.72 5.43
N ILE A 41 14.50 -5.98 4.44
CA ILE A 41 13.75 -5.13 3.52
C ILE A 41 14.13 -5.49 2.10
N THR A 42 13.18 -5.39 1.17
CA THR A 42 13.46 -5.56 -0.26
C THR A 42 12.98 -4.32 -1.01
N ILE A 43 13.88 -3.64 -1.70
CA ILE A 43 13.64 -2.34 -2.32
C ILE A 43 14.11 -2.34 -3.78
N ASN A 44 13.37 -1.64 -4.66
CA ASN A 44 13.68 -1.52 -6.08
C ASN A 44 15.03 -0.81 -6.28
N LYS A 45 15.89 -1.37 -7.15
CA LYS A 45 17.22 -0.84 -7.47
C LYS A 45 17.20 0.59 -7.99
N ASN A 46 16.15 0.99 -8.69
CA ASN A 46 16.03 2.34 -9.27
C ASN A 46 15.58 3.39 -8.25
N ASN A 47 15.29 2.99 -7.02
CA ASN A 47 14.88 3.90 -5.97
C ASN A 47 16.09 4.65 -5.41
N PHE A 48 16.01 5.97 -5.32
CA PHE A 48 17.10 6.79 -4.78
C PHE A 48 17.48 6.44 -3.34
N THR A 49 16.50 6.01 -2.53
CA THR A 49 16.76 5.51 -1.18
C THR A 49 17.67 4.28 -1.18
N THR A 50 17.59 3.41 -2.20
CA THR A 50 18.48 2.25 -2.38
C THR A 50 19.93 2.68 -2.55
N ASP A 51 20.16 3.71 -3.38
CA ASP A 51 21.51 4.24 -3.61
C ASP A 51 22.12 4.78 -2.30
N ILE A 52 21.31 5.48 -1.48
CA ILE A 52 21.74 5.99 -0.19
C ILE A 52 22.08 4.83 0.77
N ILE A 53 21.20 3.83 0.91
CA ILE A 53 21.44 2.69 1.81
C ILE A 53 22.69 1.91 1.42
N LYS A 54 22.93 1.70 0.13
CA LYS A 54 24.16 1.08 -0.37
C LYS A 54 25.41 1.82 0.05
N LYS A 55 25.33 3.15 0.05
CA LYS A 55 26.46 4.02 0.39
C LYS A 55 26.70 4.12 1.89
N THR A 56 25.62 4.24 2.68
CA THR A 56 25.70 4.56 4.11
C THR A 56 25.60 3.34 5.02
N GLY A 57 25.03 2.24 4.54
CA GLY A 57 24.84 1.02 5.31
C GLY A 57 23.82 1.14 6.43
N ALA A 58 22.93 2.15 6.43
CA ALA A 58 21.98 2.38 7.51
C ALA A 58 20.66 2.94 6.99
N PHE A 59 19.59 2.66 7.74
CA PHE A 59 18.25 3.17 7.44
C PHE A 59 17.36 3.22 8.70
N SER A 60 16.24 3.93 8.59
CA SER A 60 15.13 3.82 9.55
C SER A 60 13.85 3.42 8.83
N VAL A 61 12.95 2.73 9.53
CA VAL A 61 11.65 2.30 9.00
C VAL A 61 10.55 2.73 9.96
N SER A 62 9.58 3.47 9.45
CA SER A 62 8.39 3.87 10.18
C SER A 62 7.24 2.94 9.79
N ILE A 63 6.63 2.29 10.77
CA ILE A 63 5.49 1.39 10.59
C ILE A 63 4.23 2.26 10.58
N LEU A 64 3.64 2.43 9.40
CA LEU A 64 2.44 3.23 9.25
C LEU A 64 1.24 2.58 9.95
N ASP A 65 0.32 3.39 10.44
CA ASP A 65 -0.91 2.93 11.09
C ASP A 65 -2.17 3.23 10.26
N GLN A 66 -3.32 2.74 10.69
CA GLN A 66 -4.59 2.87 9.95
C GLN A 66 -5.14 4.31 9.90
N THR A 67 -4.54 5.26 10.63
CA THR A 67 -4.86 6.69 10.50
C THR A 67 -4.13 7.37 9.35
N THR A 68 -3.33 6.61 8.57
CA THR A 68 -2.52 7.14 7.49
C THR A 68 -3.36 7.85 6.44
N GLU A 69 -3.03 9.11 6.20
CA GLU A 69 -3.58 9.92 5.11
C GLU A 69 -2.87 9.60 3.79
N PHE A 70 -3.61 9.67 2.68
CA PHE A 70 -3.02 9.40 1.35
C PHE A 70 -1.83 10.33 1.01
N GLU A 71 -1.78 11.52 1.60
CA GLU A 71 -0.68 12.48 1.38
C GLU A 71 0.69 11.93 1.83
N ILE A 72 0.77 11.13 2.89
CA ILE A 72 2.01 10.45 3.30
C ILE A 72 2.45 9.44 2.22
N ILE A 73 1.49 8.63 1.74
CA ILE A 73 1.76 7.66 0.67
C ILE A 73 2.18 8.37 -0.61
N LYS A 74 1.52 9.47 -0.96
CA LYS A 74 1.83 10.27 -2.15
C LYS A 74 3.22 10.89 -2.04
N ARG A 75 3.55 11.52 -0.92
CA ARG A 75 4.85 12.18 -0.66
C ARG A 75 6.01 11.20 -0.80
N PHE A 76 5.93 10.05 -0.14
CA PHE A 76 7.04 9.10 -0.11
C PHE A 76 7.00 8.05 -1.22
N GLY A 77 5.82 7.77 -1.80
CA GLY A 77 5.64 6.73 -2.82
C GLY A 77 5.60 7.22 -4.28
N PHE A 78 5.09 8.45 -4.53
CA PHE A 78 4.76 8.90 -5.88
C PHE A 78 5.75 9.94 -6.46
N ALA A 79 6.73 10.36 -5.69
CA ALA A 79 7.75 11.30 -6.16
C ALA A 79 9.14 10.63 -6.18
N SER A 80 10.00 11.04 -7.12
CA SER A 80 11.38 10.59 -7.15
C SER A 80 12.25 11.44 -6.21
N GLY A 81 12.96 10.80 -5.28
CA GLY A 81 13.93 11.47 -4.44
C GLY A 81 15.12 12.07 -5.19
N LYS A 82 15.34 11.70 -6.45
CA LYS A 82 16.38 12.30 -7.30
C LYS A 82 16.04 13.75 -7.68
N THR A 83 14.74 14.04 -7.85
CA THR A 83 14.25 15.35 -8.32
C THR A 83 13.52 16.14 -7.26
N THR A 84 13.06 15.50 -6.18
CA THR A 84 12.21 16.12 -5.16
C THR A 84 12.81 15.89 -3.78
N ASN A 85 12.91 16.96 -2.98
CA ASN A 85 13.20 16.87 -1.56
C ASN A 85 11.90 16.51 -0.80
N LYS A 86 11.74 15.28 -0.40
CA LYS A 86 10.52 14.79 0.26
C LYS A 86 10.36 15.27 1.71
N PHE A 87 11.41 15.82 2.29
CA PHE A 87 11.42 16.38 3.66
C PHE A 87 11.26 17.91 3.67
N GLU A 88 11.26 18.56 2.51
CA GLU A 88 11.00 19.98 2.41
C GLU A 88 9.55 20.31 2.78
N ASN A 89 9.36 21.31 3.66
CA ASN A 89 8.03 21.68 4.19
C ASN A 89 7.24 20.49 4.75
N PHE A 90 7.92 19.60 5.45
CA PHE A 90 7.34 18.45 6.14
C PHE A 90 7.89 18.37 7.56
N ASP A 91 7.01 18.51 8.53
CA ASP A 91 7.30 18.54 9.98
C ASP A 91 6.98 17.21 10.70
N GLY A 92 6.39 16.24 9.96
CA GLY A 92 5.96 14.95 10.52
C GLY A 92 7.07 13.93 10.66
N PHE A 93 8.28 14.31 11.12
CA PHE A 93 9.40 13.41 11.34
C PHE A 93 10.26 13.86 12.53
N GLU A 94 11.02 12.92 13.08
CA GLU A 94 12.07 13.15 14.06
C GLU A 94 13.34 12.39 13.65
N ILE A 95 14.44 12.59 14.39
CA ILE A 95 15.73 11.97 14.08
C ILE A 95 15.99 10.84 15.09
N ALA A 96 16.19 9.63 14.58
CA ALA A 96 16.61 8.46 15.35
C ALA A 96 18.08 8.58 15.81
N ASN A 97 18.51 7.74 16.75
CA ASN A 97 19.90 7.77 17.28
C ASN A 97 20.96 7.50 16.22
N ASN A 98 20.60 6.82 15.13
CA ASN A 98 21.49 6.62 13.97
C ASN A 98 21.63 7.88 13.07
N GLY A 99 21.00 9.01 13.45
CA GLY A 99 21.02 10.28 12.69
C GLY A 99 20.15 10.30 11.43
N ILE A 100 19.31 9.27 11.22
CA ILE A 100 18.39 9.14 10.08
C ILE A 100 16.99 9.50 10.53
N PRO A 101 16.22 10.32 9.77
CA PRO A 101 14.86 10.65 10.16
C PRO A 101 13.94 9.42 10.12
N TYR A 102 13.00 9.36 11.04
CA TYR A 102 11.83 8.50 10.99
C TYR A 102 10.55 9.37 10.95
N ILE A 103 9.50 8.85 10.36
CA ILE A 103 8.23 9.57 10.25
C ILE A 103 7.44 9.37 11.54
N THR A 104 6.94 10.45 12.12
CA THR A 104 6.08 10.44 13.30
C THR A 104 4.60 10.52 12.96
N LYS A 105 4.28 11.22 11.85
CA LYS A 105 2.90 11.38 11.39
C LYS A 105 2.33 10.06 10.88
N ASN A 106 1.17 9.62 11.43
CA ASN A 106 0.48 8.39 11.04
C ASN A 106 1.35 7.11 11.17
N THR A 107 2.20 7.07 12.19
CA THR A 107 3.15 6.00 12.47
C THR A 107 2.94 5.48 13.88
N ASN A 108 2.83 4.17 14.07
CA ASN A 108 2.69 3.60 15.41
C ASN A 108 4.03 3.17 16.04
N SER A 109 5.03 2.88 15.24
CA SER A 109 6.35 2.42 15.70
C SER A 109 7.43 2.75 14.67
N TYR A 110 8.69 2.80 15.11
CA TYR A 110 9.80 2.85 14.18
C TYR A 110 10.94 1.92 14.59
N LEU A 111 11.75 1.54 13.61
CA LEU A 111 12.98 0.80 13.78
C LEU A 111 14.12 1.62 13.18
N SER A 112 15.28 1.69 13.83
CA SER A 112 16.52 2.07 13.17
C SER A 112 17.42 0.85 13.02
N ALA A 113 18.17 0.76 11.90
CA ALA A 113 18.91 -0.45 11.59
C ALA A 113 20.19 -0.18 10.81
N LYS A 114 21.16 -1.09 10.98
CA LYS A 114 22.43 -1.12 10.27
C LYS A 114 22.49 -2.37 9.38
N VAL A 115 22.77 -2.17 8.10
CA VAL A 115 22.87 -3.25 7.11
C VAL A 115 24.03 -4.18 7.46
N VAL A 116 23.75 -5.48 7.49
CA VAL A 116 24.74 -6.55 7.66
C VAL A 116 24.99 -7.31 6.37
N SER A 117 24.01 -7.38 5.48
CA SER A 117 24.18 -7.99 4.15
C SER A 117 23.23 -7.40 3.12
N ALA A 118 23.58 -7.54 1.84
CA ALA A 118 22.75 -7.12 0.72
C ALA A 118 22.85 -8.15 -0.40
N THR A 119 21.70 -8.57 -0.93
CA THR A 119 21.59 -9.55 -2.02
C THR A 119 20.81 -8.97 -3.19
N ASP A 120 21.40 -9.05 -4.37
CA ASP A 120 20.73 -8.72 -5.62
C ASP A 120 19.74 -9.83 -6.01
N VAL A 121 18.47 -9.49 -6.11
CA VAL A 121 17.41 -10.44 -6.46
C VAL A 121 16.72 -10.10 -7.80
N GLY A 122 17.47 -9.43 -8.71
CA GLY A 122 16.98 -9.04 -10.03
C GLY A 122 16.58 -7.57 -10.09
N THR A 123 15.32 -7.22 -10.08
CA THR A 123 14.85 -5.82 -10.10
C THR A 123 15.00 -5.11 -8.75
N HIS A 124 15.22 -5.86 -7.67
CA HIS A 124 15.30 -5.38 -6.30
C HIS A 124 16.61 -5.82 -5.62
N ILE A 125 16.88 -5.21 -4.47
CA ILE A 125 17.92 -5.62 -3.53
C ILE A 125 17.22 -5.94 -2.21
N THR A 126 17.56 -7.09 -1.64
CA THR A 126 17.20 -7.45 -0.28
C THR A 126 18.35 -7.10 0.64
N PHE A 127 18.09 -6.25 1.61
CA PHE A 127 19.01 -5.94 2.71
C PHE A 127 18.57 -6.70 3.95
N VAL A 128 19.51 -7.33 4.63
CA VAL A 128 19.35 -7.80 6.01
C VAL A 128 20.07 -6.81 6.91
N ALA A 129 19.46 -6.39 7.99
CA ALA A 129 19.98 -5.36 8.86
C ALA A 129 19.72 -5.69 10.34
N GLU A 130 20.69 -5.40 11.18
CA GLU A 130 20.59 -5.47 12.63
C GLU A 130 19.79 -4.28 13.17
N VAL A 131 18.82 -4.54 14.02
CA VAL A 131 18.00 -3.51 14.65
C VAL A 131 18.79 -2.84 15.76
N LEU A 132 18.91 -1.52 15.68
CA LEU A 132 19.60 -0.69 16.69
C LEU A 132 18.62 -0.04 17.67
N GLU A 133 17.41 0.28 17.18
CA GLU A 133 16.30 0.83 17.99
C GLU A 133 15.00 0.18 17.53
N ASP A 134 14.14 -0.08 18.51
CA ASP A 134 12.80 -0.63 18.35
C ASP A 134 11.88 0.14 19.31
N VAL A 135 11.09 1.08 18.78
CA VAL A 135 10.31 2.03 19.57
C VAL A 135 8.86 2.06 19.14
N VAL A 136 7.97 1.82 20.11
CA VAL A 136 6.52 1.99 19.95
C VAL A 136 6.14 3.42 20.30
N LEU A 137 5.49 4.14 19.39
CA LEU A 137 5.06 5.52 19.54
C LEU A 137 3.60 5.62 20.05
N ASN A 138 2.75 4.68 19.63
CA ASN A 138 1.34 4.60 20.06
C ASN A 138 0.77 3.20 19.79
N ASN A 139 -0.49 2.98 20.20
CA ASN A 139 -1.18 1.69 20.09
C ASN A 139 -2.14 1.59 18.89
N ASN A 140 -2.02 2.47 17.90
CA ASN A 140 -2.84 2.38 16.69
C ASN A 140 -2.55 1.08 15.93
N GLN A 141 -3.55 0.56 15.25
CA GLN A 141 -3.40 -0.65 14.45
C GLN A 141 -2.46 -0.41 13.26
N PRO A 142 -1.48 -1.30 13.00
CA PRO A 142 -0.58 -1.16 11.87
C PRO A 142 -1.35 -1.19 10.54
N LEU A 143 -0.86 -0.43 9.58
CA LEU A 143 -1.43 -0.37 8.24
C LEU A 143 -0.99 -1.58 7.42
N THR A 144 -1.96 -2.36 6.96
CA THR A 144 -1.72 -3.42 5.97
C THR A 144 -1.91 -2.90 4.55
N TYR A 145 -1.22 -3.50 3.58
CA TYR A 145 -1.38 -3.15 2.18
C TYR A 145 -2.82 -3.38 1.68
N ALA A 146 -3.49 -4.43 2.19
CA ALA A 146 -4.91 -4.69 1.90
C ALA A 146 -5.82 -3.57 2.42
N TYR A 147 -5.58 -3.08 3.65
CA TYR A 147 -6.34 -1.95 4.21
C TYR A 147 -6.13 -0.68 3.38
N TYR A 148 -4.87 -0.38 3.02
CA TYR A 148 -4.54 0.75 2.14
C TYR A 148 -5.33 0.71 0.82
N LEU A 149 -5.33 -0.44 0.13
CA LEU A 149 -6.04 -0.60 -1.15
C LEU A 149 -7.55 -0.39 -1.01
N LYS A 150 -8.13 -0.80 0.11
CA LYS A 150 -9.58 -0.76 0.33
C LYS A 150 -10.06 0.61 0.84
N HIS A 151 -9.29 1.28 1.72
CA HIS A 151 -9.78 2.41 2.50
C HIS A 151 -9.06 3.74 2.26
N ILE A 152 -7.79 3.71 1.85
CA ILE A 152 -6.96 4.94 1.76
C ILE A 152 -6.67 5.30 0.31
N LYS A 153 -6.39 4.30 -0.54
CA LYS A 153 -6.07 4.53 -1.93
C LYS A 153 -7.26 5.19 -2.64
N PRO A 154 -7.06 6.37 -3.28
CA PRO A 154 -8.13 7.00 -4.05
C PRO A 154 -8.70 6.03 -5.07
N GLN A 155 -10.01 5.82 -5.00
CA GLN A 155 -10.70 5.06 -6.04
C GLN A 155 -10.78 5.91 -7.30
N PRO A 156 -10.65 5.32 -8.50
CA PRO A 156 -10.86 6.04 -9.75
C PRO A 156 -12.25 6.69 -9.70
N GLN A 157 -12.31 8.02 -9.78
CA GLN A 157 -13.57 8.68 -10.00
C GLN A 157 -14.12 8.21 -11.35
N ALA A 158 -15.44 8.12 -11.48
CA ALA A 158 -16.09 7.71 -12.72
C ALA A 158 -15.86 8.78 -13.80
N SER A 159 -14.67 8.78 -14.40
CA SER A 159 -14.38 9.56 -15.60
C SER A 159 -14.92 8.86 -16.82
N ASN A 160 -15.21 9.60 -17.90
CA ASN A 160 -15.63 8.99 -19.17
C ASN A 160 -14.47 8.29 -19.90
N LYS A 161 -13.23 8.38 -19.39
CA LYS A 161 -12.04 7.75 -19.93
C LYS A 161 -11.84 6.32 -19.40
N ASN A 162 -11.14 5.52 -20.16
CA ASN A 162 -10.74 4.17 -19.73
C ASN A 162 -9.74 4.25 -18.56
N ALA A 163 -9.87 3.34 -17.60
CA ALA A 163 -8.93 3.23 -16.49
C ALA A 163 -7.98 2.04 -16.74
N TYR A 164 -6.71 2.33 -16.96
CA TYR A 164 -5.65 1.34 -17.08
C TYR A 164 -4.95 1.20 -15.75
N VAL A 165 -4.96 0.01 -15.15
CA VAL A 165 -4.38 -0.24 -13.82
C VAL A 165 -3.09 -1.02 -13.97
N CYS A 166 -2.00 -0.46 -13.45
CA CYS A 166 -0.74 -1.18 -13.35
C CYS A 166 -0.87 -2.37 -12.40
N ARG A 167 -0.70 -3.58 -12.91
CA ARG A 167 -0.80 -4.83 -12.14
C ARG A 167 0.27 -4.95 -11.06
N ILE A 168 1.37 -4.22 -11.19
CA ILE A 168 2.52 -4.31 -10.28
C ILE A 168 2.31 -3.42 -9.05
N CYS A 169 1.95 -2.12 -9.22
CA CYS A 169 1.84 -1.18 -8.12
C CYS A 169 0.43 -0.61 -7.92
N GLY A 170 -0.52 -0.99 -8.79
CA GLY A 170 -1.89 -0.52 -8.72
C GLY A 170 -2.10 0.94 -9.16
N TYR A 171 -1.09 1.60 -9.75
CA TYR A 171 -1.26 2.93 -10.33
C TYR A 171 -2.34 2.91 -11.40
N VAL A 172 -3.24 3.90 -11.35
CA VAL A 172 -4.33 4.06 -12.32
C VAL A 172 -3.98 5.18 -13.28
N HIS A 173 -3.96 4.87 -14.56
CA HIS A 173 -3.81 5.82 -15.65
C HIS A 173 -5.15 5.95 -16.39
N GLU A 174 -5.70 7.16 -16.42
CA GLU A 174 -6.96 7.45 -17.13
C GLU A 174 -6.65 8.04 -18.50
N ALA A 175 -6.96 7.29 -19.57
CA ALA A 175 -6.76 7.69 -20.95
C ALA A 175 -7.77 7.00 -21.86
N ASP A 176 -8.03 7.55 -23.04
CA ASP A 176 -8.88 6.88 -24.04
C ASP A 176 -8.21 5.61 -24.56
N THR A 177 -6.89 5.63 -24.73
CA THR A 177 -6.04 4.49 -25.08
C THR A 177 -4.74 4.55 -24.30
N LEU A 178 -4.13 3.38 -24.03
CA LEU A 178 -2.80 3.31 -23.42
C LEU A 178 -1.75 3.26 -24.52
N GLU A 179 -0.82 4.20 -24.52
CA GLU A 179 0.30 4.22 -25.47
C GLU A 179 1.21 3.00 -25.28
N LYS A 180 1.75 2.46 -26.38
CA LYS A 180 2.57 1.23 -26.32
C LYS A 180 3.87 1.41 -25.55
N ASP A 181 4.41 2.62 -25.54
CA ASP A 181 5.64 3.03 -24.82
C ASP A 181 5.37 3.63 -23.45
N PHE A 182 4.11 3.62 -22.99
CA PHE A 182 3.75 4.14 -21.67
C PHE A 182 4.50 3.38 -20.58
N VAL A 183 5.14 4.15 -19.70
CA VAL A 183 5.86 3.63 -18.54
C VAL A 183 5.17 4.10 -17.25
N CYS A 184 4.89 3.16 -16.36
CA CYS A 184 4.31 3.48 -15.07
C CYS A 184 5.17 4.51 -14.33
N PRO A 185 4.64 5.67 -13.93
CA PRO A 185 5.42 6.70 -13.26
C PRO A 185 5.92 6.25 -11.88
N ILE A 186 5.28 5.23 -11.29
CA ILE A 186 5.60 4.73 -9.95
C ILE A 186 6.63 3.62 -9.97
N CYS A 187 6.31 2.48 -10.63
CA CYS A 187 7.16 1.29 -10.59
C CYS A 187 8.02 1.09 -11.84
N LYS A 188 7.90 1.98 -12.82
CA LYS A 188 8.64 1.98 -14.09
C LYS A 188 8.43 0.74 -14.97
N HIS A 189 7.36 -0.02 -14.75
CA HIS A 189 6.94 -1.11 -15.64
C HIS A 189 6.23 -0.56 -16.89
N GLY A 190 6.31 -1.28 -17.99
CA GLY A 190 5.77 -0.85 -19.28
C GLY A 190 4.27 -1.05 -19.43
N ALA A 191 3.71 -0.62 -20.57
CA ALA A 191 2.29 -0.71 -20.90
C ALA A 191 1.73 -2.15 -20.81
N THR A 192 2.55 -3.16 -21.07
CA THR A 192 2.16 -4.60 -20.98
C THR A 192 1.74 -5.03 -19.58
N ASP A 193 2.16 -4.29 -18.56
CA ASP A 193 1.81 -4.56 -17.17
C ASP A 193 0.57 -3.79 -16.71
N PHE A 194 -0.13 -3.14 -17.65
CA PHE A 194 -1.40 -2.49 -17.39
C PHE A 194 -2.57 -3.34 -17.84
N GLU A 195 -3.60 -3.36 -17.03
CA GLU A 195 -4.87 -4.01 -17.31
C GLU A 195 -5.97 -2.95 -17.47
N LEU A 196 -6.71 -3.02 -18.58
CA LEU A 196 -7.88 -2.18 -18.79
C LEU A 196 -8.97 -2.65 -17.83
N LYS A 197 -9.34 -1.84 -16.87
CA LYS A 197 -10.59 -2.02 -16.14
C LYS A 197 -11.70 -1.41 -16.97
N THR A 198 -12.32 -2.25 -17.79
CA THR A 198 -13.64 -1.91 -18.36
C THR A 198 -14.59 -1.63 -17.21
N LYS A 199 -15.34 -0.55 -17.31
CA LYS A 199 -16.47 -0.30 -16.40
C LYS A 199 -17.34 -1.55 -16.43
N GLU A 200 -17.36 -2.33 -15.36
CA GLU A 200 -18.55 -3.12 -15.09
C GLU A 200 -19.66 -2.08 -15.05
N LYS A 201 -20.58 -2.10 -16.00
CA LYS A 201 -21.86 -1.39 -15.88
C LYS A 201 -22.34 -1.74 -14.48
N PRO A 202 -22.80 -0.77 -13.66
CA PRO A 202 -23.47 -1.11 -12.43
C PRO A 202 -24.45 -2.20 -12.82
N GLN A 203 -24.33 -3.40 -12.24
CA GLN A 203 -25.37 -4.38 -12.39
C GLN A 203 -26.62 -3.65 -11.89
N GLU A 204 -27.51 -3.28 -12.80
CA GLU A 204 -28.86 -2.95 -12.44
C GLU A 204 -29.34 -4.19 -11.70
N ASN A 205 -29.29 -4.16 -10.39
CA ASN A 205 -29.91 -5.16 -9.55
C ASN A 205 -31.39 -5.07 -9.88
N LYS A 206 -31.84 -5.89 -10.85
CA LYS A 206 -33.27 -6.01 -11.12
C LYS A 206 -33.91 -6.40 -9.79
N PRO A 207 -34.98 -5.71 -9.40
CA PRO A 207 -35.67 -6.02 -8.15
C PRO A 207 -36.10 -7.48 -8.21
N LYS A 208 -35.72 -8.25 -7.19
CA LYS A 208 -36.13 -9.64 -6.99
C LYS A 208 -37.25 -9.71 -5.99
N THR A 209 -38.14 -10.65 -6.16
CA THR A 209 -39.24 -10.89 -5.22
C THR A 209 -38.81 -11.96 -4.22
N TYR A 210 -38.98 -11.64 -2.96
CA TYR A 210 -38.71 -12.54 -1.84
C TYR A 210 -40.04 -12.91 -1.19
N SER A 211 -40.24 -14.18 -0.89
CA SER A 211 -41.49 -14.66 -0.24
C SER A 211 -41.16 -15.32 1.10
N CYS A 212 -42.07 -15.13 2.06
CA CYS A 212 -41.96 -15.79 3.35
C CYS A 212 -42.71 -17.13 3.32
N PRO A 213 -42.04 -18.28 3.52
CA PRO A 213 -42.69 -19.58 3.47
C PRO A 213 -43.64 -19.84 4.67
N ILE A 214 -43.58 -18.99 5.71
CA ILE A 214 -44.40 -19.16 6.92
C ILE A 214 -45.69 -18.35 6.86
N CYS A 215 -45.66 -17.04 6.49
CA CYS A 215 -46.80 -16.16 6.52
C CYS A 215 -47.24 -15.66 5.14
N GLY A 216 -46.57 -16.07 4.07
CA GLY A 216 -46.91 -15.67 2.69
C GLY A 216 -46.59 -14.22 2.34
N TYR A 217 -45.95 -13.44 3.24
CA TYR A 217 -45.53 -12.06 2.94
C TYR A 217 -44.56 -12.04 1.78
N LYS A 218 -44.76 -11.11 0.85
CA LYS A 218 -43.87 -10.89 -0.29
C LYS A 218 -43.32 -9.47 -0.29
N GLU A 219 -42.04 -9.36 -0.62
CA GLU A 219 -41.31 -8.10 -0.74
C GLU A 219 -40.44 -8.11 -1.98
N THR A 220 -40.50 -7.02 -2.75
CA THR A 220 -39.65 -6.83 -3.93
C THR A 220 -38.55 -5.84 -3.55
N SER A 221 -37.26 -6.28 -3.66
CA SER A 221 -36.10 -5.49 -3.26
C SER A 221 -34.94 -5.65 -4.25
N THR A 222 -34.14 -4.61 -4.39
CA THR A 222 -32.87 -4.64 -5.11
C THR A 222 -31.71 -5.18 -4.25
N THR A 223 -31.94 -5.35 -2.94
CA THR A 223 -31.00 -5.95 -1.99
C THR A 223 -31.58 -7.24 -1.41
N PRO A 224 -30.74 -8.25 -1.05
CA PRO A 224 -31.23 -9.48 -0.44
C PRO A 224 -32.05 -9.22 0.83
N VAL A 225 -33.24 -9.78 0.91
CA VAL A 225 -34.11 -9.72 2.10
C VAL A 225 -33.99 -11.04 2.85
N GLU A 226 -33.31 -11.05 3.97
CA GLU A 226 -33.01 -12.27 4.71
C GLU A 226 -34.13 -12.67 5.68
N LYS A 227 -34.86 -11.70 6.26
CA LYS A 227 -35.89 -11.93 7.29
C LYS A 227 -37.19 -11.24 6.95
N CYS A 228 -38.28 -11.96 7.14
CA CYS A 228 -39.61 -11.44 6.99
C CYS A 228 -39.93 -10.39 8.08
N ILE A 229 -40.35 -9.21 7.66
CA ILE A 229 -40.72 -8.10 8.55
C ILE A 229 -41.92 -8.43 9.44
N ILE A 230 -42.78 -9.38 9.00
CA ILE A 230 -44.01 -9.72 9.71
C ILE A 230 -43.79 -10.77 10.80
N CYS A 231 -43.06 -11.85 10.51
CA CYS A 231 -42.92 -12.98 11.43
C CYS A 231 -41.45 -13.37 11.77
N GLY A 232 -40.47 -12.63 11.24
CA GLY A 232 -39.05 -12.89 11.50
C GLY A 232 -38.43 -14.12 10.82
N ALA A 233 -39.24 -14.91 10.09
CA ALA A 233 -38.78 -16.10 9.40
C ALA A 233 -37.87 -15.76 8.23
N ARG A 234 -37.02 -16.70 7.82
CA ARG A 234 -36.10 -16.54 6.67
C ARG A 234 -36.94 -16.42 5.38
N MET A 235 -36.59 -15.41 4.57
CA MET A 235 -37.21 -15.21 3.25
C MET A 235 -36.51 -16.05 2.20
N THR A 236 -37.22 -16.47 1.17
CA THR A 236 -36.73 -17.18 0.00
C THR A 236 -36.95 -16.36 -1.25
N GLU A 237 -35.97 -16.34 -2.14
CA GLU A 237 -36.04 -15.71 -3.46
C GLU A 237 -36.93 -16.56 -4.37
N GLU A 238 -37.90 -15.92 -5.06
CA GLU A 238 -38.77 -16.56 -6.06
C GLU A 238 -38.14 -16.67 -7.43
#